data_7d068bfc1b3b1dea88c6c4436bb0ff23
#
_entry.id   7d068bfc1b3b1dea88c6c4436bb0ff23
#
_cell.length_a   1.000
_cell.length_b   1.000
_cell.length_c   1.000
_cell.angle_alpha   90.00
_cell.angle_beta   90.00
_cell.angle_gamma   90.00
#
_symmetry.space_group_name_H-M   'P 1'
#
loop_
_entity.id
_entity.type
_entity.pdbx_description
1 polymer ?
#
loop_
_entity_poly.entity_id
_entity_poly.type
_entity_poly.pdbx_seq_one_letter_code
_entity_poly.pdbx_strand_id
1 'polypeptide(L)'
;LESDKSKAKAGRKHFNFPMSTAEDNRNVTTIQADINNTLLTIHRNEYRTGTQKERMQTALAKMEDVDAAYRRLLSIDKEFAEEIGKKYADDLQEMFRKGREQEKDDYKWEINFYHGEDAQELLNYQMQCLGNRPDSAAFVYDVRYAMDGYVRKAGPHYVLSAGKLLGAQTLVEGKERKRSADIYMSAPRTFQWNITVNLPAGYEAAAEGVEKLNVKVENECGAFIAKAVA
;
A
#
# COMPACT_ATOMS: atom_id res chain seq x y z
N LEU A 1 -1.22 20.82 -65.50
CA LEU A 1 -1.52 19.96 -64.33
C LEU A 1 -1.29 20.78 -63.08
N GLU A 2 -2.31 21.54 -62.64
CA GLU A 2 -2.33 22.25 -61.36
C GLU A 2 -2.55 21.24 -60.23
N SER A 3 -1.57 21.13 -59.33
CA SER A 3 -1.72 20.37 -58.11
C SER A 3 -2.55 21.14 -57.11
N ASP A 4 -3.75 20.71 -56.90
CA ASP A 4 -4.65 21.21 -55.87
C ASP A 4 -4.08 20.85 -54.48
N LYS A 5 -3.38 21.82 -53.87
CA LYS A 5 -2.91 21.71 -52.48
C LYS A 5 -4.04 22.10 -51.56
N SER A 6 -5.02 21.22 -51.38
CA SER A 6 -5.95 21.35 -50.30
C SER A 6 -5.21 21.23 -48.97
N LYS A 7 -4.87 22.38 -48.36
CA LYS A 7 -4.33 22.42 -46.98
C LYS A 7 -5.41 21.90 -46.03
N ALA A 8 -5.40 20.64 -45.74
CA ALA A 8 -6.17 20.12 -44.63
C ALA A 8 -5.71 20.86 -43.35
N LYS A 9 -6.51 21.80 -42.88
CA LYS A 9 -6.34 22.40 -41.55
C LYS A 9 -6.55 21.26 -40.55
N ALA A 10 -5.47 20.70 -40.05
CA ALA A 10 -5.54 19.81 -38.91
C ALA A 10 -6.09 20.59 -37.70
N GLY A 11 -7.40 20.48 -37.50
CA GLY A 11 -8.04 21.06 -36.33
C GLY A 11 -7.50 20.37 -35.09
N ARG A 12 -6.81 21.08 -34.20
CA ARG A 12 -6.46 20.56 -32.89
C ARG A 12 -7.75 20.37 -32.09
N LYS A 13 -8.14 19.14 -31.84
CA LYS A 13 -9.17 18.83 -30.82
C LYS A 13 -8.52 18.85 -29.46
N HIS A 14 -8.98 19.73 -28.59
CA HIS A 14 -8.63 19.66 -27.18
C HIS A 14 -9.50 18.59 -26.52
N PHE A 15 -8.86 17.56 -25.98
CA PHE A 15 -9.52 16.57 -25.12
C PHE A 15 -9.18 16.93 -23.69
N ASN A 16 -10.19 17.17 -22.88
CA ASN A 16 -10.00 17.27 -21.43
C ASN A 16 -9.98 15.84 -20.90
N PHE A 17 -8.83 15.37 -20.45
CA PHE A 17 -8.77 14.14 -19.69
C PHE A 17 -9.40 14.39 -18.32
N PRO A 18 -10.23 13.45 -17.81
CA PRO A 18 -10.72 13.54 -16.45
C PRO A 18 -9.54 13.59 -15.49
N MET A 19 -9.51 14.60 -14.63
CA MET A 19 -8.48 14.68 -13.59
C MET A 19 -8.86 13.71 -12.48
N SER A 20 -7.90 12.90 -12.03
CA SER A 20 -8.11 12.02 -10.89
C SER A 20 -8.28 12.85 -9.61
N THR A 21 -9.17 12.39 -8.74
CA THR A 21 -9.42 12.99 -7.43
C THR A 21 -8.57 12.31 -6.35
N ALA A 22 -8.59 12.86 -5.13
CA ALA A 22 -7.96 12.24 -3.99
C ALA A 22 -8.62 10.90 -3.62
N GLU A 23 -9.92 10.76 -3.90
CA GLU A 23 -10.68 9.53 -3.68
C GLU A 23 -10.32 8.41 -4.68
N ASP A 24 -9.92 8.77 -5.89
CA ASP A 24 -9.44 7.80 -6.88
C ASP A 24 -8.07 7.22 -6.48
N ASN A 25 -7.29 7.96 -5.66
CA ASN A 25 -5.94 7.63 -5.26
C ASN A 25 -5.86 7.41 -3.74
N ARG A 26 -6.55 6.37 -3.26
CA ARG A 26 -6.62 6.04 -1.84
C ARG A 26 -5.63 4.96 -1.44
N ASN A 27 -5.11 5.13 -0.23
CA ASN A 27 -4.50 4.06 0.54
C ASN A 27 -5.22 3.97 1.90
N VAL A 28 -5.88 2.85 2.14
CA VAL A 28 -6.54 2.56 3.42
C VAL A 28 -5.80 1.42 4.08
N THR A 29 -5.20 1.69 5.22
CA THR A 29 -4.49 0.73 6.05
C THR A 29 -5.34 0.42 7.28
N THR A 30 -5.73 -0.83 7.46
CA THR A 30 -6.43 -1.30 8.66
C THR A 30 -5.49 -2.17 9.48
N ILE A 31 -5.31 -1.80 10.74
CA ILE A 31 -4.40 -2.48 11.67
C ILE A 31 -5.17 -3.01 12.87
N GLN A 32 -4.95 -4.28 13.19
CA GLN A 32 -5.27 -4.87 14.48
C GLN A 32 -3.94 -5.27 15.14
N ALA A 33 -3.67 -4.75 16.31
CA ALA A 33 -2.42 -4.96 17.02
C ALA A 33 -2.67 -5.55 18.40
N ASP A 34 -1.98 -6.63 18.73
CA ASP A 34 -2.05 -7.32 20.00
C ASP A 34 -0.74 -7.14 20.76
N ILE A 35 -0.82 -6.64 21.99
CA ILE A 35 0.33 -6.47 22.87
C ILE A 35 0.60 -7.79 23.60
N ASN A 36 1.75 -8.39 23.34
CA ASN A 36 2.23 -9.57 24.05
C ASN A 36 3.58 -9.27 24.72
N ASN A 37 3.52 -8.85 25.98
CA ASN A 37 4.67 -8.31 26.72
C ASN A 37 5.28 -7.09 25.99
N THR A 38 6.51 -7.17 25.48
CA THR A 38 7.15 -6.09 24.71
C THR A 38 7.03 -6.26 23.20
N LEU A 39 6.51 -7.38 22.76
CA LEU A 39 6.29 -7.69 21.35
C LEU A 39 4.90 -7.23 20.92
N LEU A 40 4.80 -6.61 19.75
CA LEU A 40 3.54 -6.23 19.13
C LEU A 40 3.28 -7.15 17.94
N THR A 41 2.20 -7.93 18.01
CA THR A 41 1.73 -8.69 16.85
C THR A 41 0.77 -7.82 16.06
N ILE A 42 1.04 -7.61 14.79
CA ILE A 42 0.28 -6.74 13.91
C ILE A 42 -0.36 -7.57 12.80
N HIS A 43 -1.67 -7.43 12.62
CA HIS A 43 -2.37 -7.82 11.41
C HIS A 43 -2.76 -6.55 10.66
N ARG A 44 -2.21 -6.39 9.46
CA ARG A 44 -2.40 -5.20 8.62
C ARG A 44 -3.02 -5.60 7.30
N ASN A 45 -4.17 -5.00 6.99
CA ASN A 45 -4.81 -5.05 5.68
C ASN A 45 -4.54 -3.73 4.94
N GLU A 46 -4.13 -3.84 3.70
CA GLU A 46 -3.88 -2.72 2.80
C GLU A 46 -4.88 -2.74 1.65
N TYR A 47 -5.57 -1.61 1.46
CA TYR A 47 -6.47 -1.37 0.34
C TYR A 47 -5.98 -0.15 -0.43
N ARG A 48 -5.56 -0.34 -1.69
CA ARG A 48 -4.94 0.71 -2.51
C ARG A 48 -5.63 0.86 -3.85
N THR A 49 -5.88 2.11 -4.26
CA THR A 49 -6.43 2.45 -5.58
C THR A 49 -5.57 3.47 -6.31
N GLY A 50 -5.83 3.63 -7.61
CA GLY A 50 -5.16 4.60 -8.45
C GLY A 50 -3.63 4.49 -8.40
N THR A 51 -2.96 5.62 -8.32
CA THR A 51 -1.49 5.70 -8.27
C THR A 51 -0.89 5.10 -6.99
N GLN A 52 -1.69 4.90 -5.94
CA GLN A 52 -1.20 4.36 -4.67
C GLN A 52 -0.92 2.86 -4.71
N LYS A 53 -1.46 2.14 -5.69
CA LYS A 53 -1.27 0.70 -5.82
C LYS A 53 -0.01 0.30 -6.61
N GLU A 54 0.43 1.11 -7.57
CA GLU A 54 1.41 0.76 -8.59
C GLU A 54 2.68 0.10 -8.02
N ARG A 55 3.29 0.74 -7.03
CA ARG A 55 4.54 0.24 -6.44
C ARG A 55 4.38 -1.11 -5.78
N MET A 56 3.34 -1.28 -4.95
CA MET A 56 3.11 -2.52 -4.23
C MET A 56 2.56 -3.61 -5.14
N GLN A 57 1.74 -3.25 -6.12
CA GLN A 57 1.28 -4.17 -7.14
C GLN A 57 2.46 -4.75 -7.94
N THR A 58 3.42 -3.92 -8.34
CA THR A 58 4.62 -4.37 -9.05
C THR A 58 5.50 -5.29 -8.18
N ALA A 59 5.59 -5.02 -6.87
CA ALA A 59 6.44 -5.79 -5.97
C ALA A 59 5.81 -7.13 -5.56
N LEU A 60 4.51 -7.16 -5.29
CA LEU A 60 3.84 -8.29 -4.64
C LEU A 60 3.01 -9.16 -5.60
N ALA A 61 2.47 -8.59 -6.71
CA ALA A 61 1.68 -9.37 -7.65
C ALA A 61 2.57 -10.35 -8.42
N LYS A 62 2.20 -11.62 -8.40
CA LYS A 62 2.93 -12.66 -9.16
C LYS A 62 2.38 -12.76 -10.56
N MET A 63 3.26 -12.92 -11.53
CA MET A 63 2.89 -13.01 -12.94
C MET A 63 1.92 -14.16 -13.20
N GLU A 64 2.10 -15.29 -12.52
CA GLU A 64 1.18 -16.43 -12.57
C GLU A 64 -0.25 -16.05 -12.17
N ASP A 65 -0.43 -15.28 -11.07
CA ASP A 65 -1.75 -14.85 -10.62
C ASP A 65 -2.38 -13.85 -11.58
N VAL A 66 -1.57 -12.96 -12.15
CA VAL A 66 -1.99 -11.98 -13.16
C VAL A 66 -2.47 -12.70 -14.43
N ASP A 67 -1.69 -13.66 -14.92
CA ASP A 67 -2.07 -14.48 -16.09
C ASP A 67 -3.38 -15.23 -15.83
N ALA A 68 -3.48 -15.93 -14.69
CA ALA A 68 -4.69 -16.65 -14.31
C ALA A 68 -5.93 -15.72 -14.18
N ALA A 69 -5.74 -14.50 -13.69
CA ALA A 69 -6.83 -13.53 -13.58
C ALA A 69 -7.31 -13.04 -14.96
N TYR A 70 -6.40 -12.76 -15.89
CA TYR A 70 -6.75 -12.35 -17.25
C TYR A 70 -7.40 -13.49 -18.05
N ARG A 71 -6.92 -14.72 -17.92
CA ARG A 71 -7.53 -15.89 -18.57
C ARG A 71 -8.97 -16.10 -18.12
N ARG A 72 -9.21 -16.00 -16.82
CA ARG A 72 -10.60 -16.05 -16.30
C ARG A 72 -11.47 -14.92 -16.85
N LEU A 73 -10.94 -13.70 -16.92
CA LEU A 73 -11.66 -12.54 -17.46
C LEU A 73 -12.04 -12.73 -18.93
N LEU A 74 -11.13 -13.30 -19.71
CA LEU A 74 -11.29 -13.48 -21.16
C LEU A 74 -11.92 -14.84 -21.53
N SER A 75 -12.30 -15.66 -20.53
CA SER A 75 -12.83 -17.02 -20.71
C SER A 75 -11.89 -17.91 -21.57
N ILE A 76 -10.59 -17.79 -21.31
CA ILE A 76 -9.55 -18.59 -21.96
C ILE A 76 -9.27 -19.82 -21.07
N ASP A 77 -9.67 -21.00 -21.54
CA ASP A 77 -9.53 -22.26 -20.79
C ASP A 77 -8.08 -22.79 -20.80
N LYS A 78 -7.32 -22.51 -21.87
CA LYS A 78 -5.92 -22.97 -21.99
C LYS A 78 -4.98 -22.12 -21.16
N GLU A 79 -4.02 -22.75 -20.51
CA GLU A 79 -2.91 -22.04 -19.89
C GLU A 79 -1.96 -21.44 -20.93
N PHE A 80 -1.29 -20.35 -20.58
CA PHE A 80 -0.34 -19.69 -21.51
C PHE A 80 0.81 -20.64 -21.93
N ALA A 81 1.23 -21.49 -21.01
CA ALA A 81 2.23 -22.52 -21.25
C ALA A 81 1.81 -23.53 -22.38
N GLU A 82 0.50 -23.75 -22.56
CA GLU A 82 -0.02 -24.64 -23.63
C GLU A 82 -0.05 -23.97 -25.01
N GLU A 83 -0.07 -22.64 -25.06
CA GLU A 83 -0.13 -21.87 -26.30
C GLU A 83 1.24 -21.55 -26.88
N ILE A 84 2.27 -21.56 -26.06
CA ILE A 84 3.65 -21.30 -26.44
C ILE A 84 4.41 -22.61 -26.65
N GLY A 85 5.44 -22.63 -27.51
CA GLY A 85 6.23 -23.81 -27.72
C GLY A 85 6.89 -24.33 -26.44
N LYS A 86 7.11 -25.64 -26.32
CA LYS A 86 7.58 -26.35 -25.12
C LYS A 86 8.76 -25.66 -24.41
N LYS A 87 9.76 -25.20 -25.18
CA LYS A 87 10.91 -24.49 -24.59
C LYS A 87 10.51 -23.25 -23.80
N TYR A 88 9.61 -22.43 -24.35
CA TYR A 88 9.14 -21.23 -23.68
C TYR A 88 8.21 -21.56 -22.50
N ALA A 89 7.48 -22.67 -22.59
CA ALA A 89 6.64 -23.14 -21.49
C ALA A 89 7.49 -23.54 -20.27
N ASP A 90 8.60 -24.25 -20.49
CA ASP A 90 9.52 -24.65 -19.43
C ASP A 90 10.17 -23.41 -18.77
N ASP A 91 10.61 -22.43 -19.55
CA ASP A 91 11.18 -21.16 -19.07
C ASP A 91 10.16 -20.36 -18.25
N LEU A 92 8.89 -20.31 -18.68
CA LEU A 92 7.81 -19.62 -18.00
C LEU A 92 7.47 -20.28 -16.65
N GLN A 93 7.36 -21.61 -16.62
CA GLN A 93 7.12 -22.36 -15.40
C GLN A 93 8.23 -22.15 -14.36
N GLU A 94 9.49 -22.15 -14.83
CA GLU A 94 10.63 -21.86 -13.97
C GLU A 94 10.57 -20.42 -13.40
N MET A 95 10.13 -19.46 -14.20
CA MET A 95 9.92 -18.07 -13.74
C MET A 95 8.81 -17.98 -12.70
N PHE A 96 7.69 -18.67 -12.90
CA PHE A 96 6.59 -18.74 -11.93
C PHE A 96 7.06 -19.37 -10.62
N ARG A 97 7.79 -20.50 -10.69
CA ARG A 97 8.36 -21.16 -9.53
C ARG A 97 9.28 -20.23 -8.72
N LYS A 98 10.21 -19.54 -9.38
CA LYS A 98 11.10 -18.56 -8.75
C LYS A 98 10.32 -17.40 -8.12
N GLY A 99 9.28 -16.92 -8.79
CA GLY A 99 8.40 -15.89 -8.25
C GLY A 99 7.73 -16.32 -6.95
N ARG A 100 7.27 -17.57 -6.85
CA ARG A 100 6.68 -18.12 -5.63
C ARG A 100 7.71 -18.31 -4.51
N GLU A 101 8.91 -18.76 -4.84
CA GLU A 101 9.99 -18.90 -3.86
C GLU A 101 10.39 -17.55 -3.25
N GLN A 102 10.35 -16.48 -4.04
CA GLN A 102 10.68 -15.12 -3.59
C GLN A 102 9.53 -14.45 -2.81
N GLU A 103 8.30 -14.93 -2.91
CA GLU A 103 7.11 -14.25 -2.40
C GLU A 103 7.19 -13.87 -0.92
N LYS A 104 7.71 -14.77 -0.08
CA LYS A 104 7.89 -14.49 1.35
C LYS A 104 8.83 -13.32 1.61
N ASP A 105 9.90 -13.21 0.84
CA ASP A 105 10.89 -12.15 1.00
C ASP A 105 10.37 -10.81 0.45
N ASP A 106 9.51 -10.84 -0.58
CA ASP A 106 8.82 -9.65 -1.06
C ASP A 106 7.88 -9.07 0.00
N TYR A 107 7.17 -9.91 0.77
CA TYR A 107 6.34 -9.43 1.88
C TYR A 107 7.19 -8.94 3.07
N LYS A 108 8.35 -9.52 3.36
CA LYS A 108 9.28 -8.96 4.34
C LYS A 108 9.81 -7.59 3.91
N TRP A 109 10.18 -7.46 2.63
CA TRP A 109 10.58 -6.19 2.06
C TRP A 109 9.47 -5.15 2.18
N GLU A 110 8.21 -5.52 1.91
CA GLU A 110 7.06 -4.65 2.04
C GLU A 110 6.89 -4.14 3.47
N ILE A 111 7.03 -5.01 4.48
CA ILE A 111 6.95 -4.62 5.89
C ILE A 111 8.09 -3.65 6.25
N ASN A 112 9.31 -3.96 5.83
CA ASN A 112 10.46 -3.05 6.01
C ASN A 112 10.20 -1.70 5.34
N PHE A 113 9.69 -1.70 4.10
CA PHE A 113 9.34 -0.49 3.38
C PHE A 113 8.26 0.33 4.12
N TYR A 114 7.27 -0.33 4.71
CA TYR A 114 6.20 0.33 5.46
C TYR A 114 6.72 0.95 6.76
N HIS A 115 7.50 0.23 7.55
CA HIS A 115 7.93 0.65 8.89
C HIS A 115 9.29 1.36 8.91
N GLY A 116 10.13 1.18 7.88
CA GLY A 116 11.54 1.59 7.88
C GLY A 116 12.44 0.70 8.74
N GLU A 117 11.93 -0.44 9.21
CA GLU A 117 12.61 -1.43 10.03
C GLU A 117 12.07 -2.84 9.77
N ASP A 118 12.89 -3.86 9.99
CA ASP A 118 12.50 -5.25 9.74
C ASP A 118 11.54 -5.78 10.81
N ALA A 119 10.59 -6.61 10.38
CA ALA A 119 9.80 -7.41 11.31
C ALA A 119 10.69 -8.46 11.98
N GLN A 120 10.43 -8.72 13.25
CA GLN A 120 11.08 -9.84 13.97
C GLN A 120 10.67 -11.17 13.36
N GLU A 121 9.41 -11.29 12.96
CA GLU A 121 8.87 -12.48 12.33
C GLU A 121 7.72 -12.14 11.38
N LEU A 122 7.72 -12.73 10.18
CA LEU A 122 6.57 -12.75 9.27
C LEU A 122 5.75 -14.01 9.54
N LEU A 123 4.54 -13.82 10.09
CA LEU A 123 3.66 -14.90 10.53
C LEU A 123 2.73 -15.40 9.42
N ASN A 124 2.17 -14.49 8.63
CA ASN A 124 1.28 -14.84 7.52
C ASN A 124 1.23 -13.69 6.50
N TYR A 125 0.88 -14.03 5.27
CA TYR A 125 0.61 -13.06 4.20
C TYR A 125 -0.37 -13.65 3.19
N GLN A 126 -1.17 -12.78 2.56
CA GLN A 126 -2.15 -13.21 1.57
C GLN A 126 -2.49 -12.07 0.61
N MET A 127 -2.40 -12.34 -0.69
CA MET A 127 -2.97 -11.50 -1.72
C MET A 127 -4.48 -11.77 -1.83
N GLN A 128 -5.30 -10.73 -1.68
CA GLN A 128 -6.76 -10.82 -1.78
C GLN A 128 -7.28 -10.36 -3.13
N CYS A 129 -6.72 -9.26 -3.65
CA CYS A 129 -7.13 -8.71 -4.93
C CYS A 129 -5.96 -8.05 -5.66
N LEU A 130 -5.75 -8.43 -6.92
CA LEU A 130 -4.65 -7.92 -7.75
C LEU A 130 -4.85 -6.49 -8.25
N GLY A 131 -6.09 -5.97 -8.23
CA GLY A 131 -6.39 -4.63 -8.71
C GLY A 131 -6.10 -4.38 -10.18
N ASN A 132 -6.05 -5.43 -11.00
CA ASN A 132 -5.71 -5.38 -12.43
C ASN A 132 -6.95 -5.36 -13.35
N ARG A 133 -8.15 -5.40 -12.78
CA ARG A 133 -9.40 -5.41 -13.53
C ARG A 133 -10.14 -4.07 -13.38
N PRO A 134 -10.87 -3.61 -14.42
CA PRO A 134 -11.66 -2.38 -14.35
C PRO A 134 -12.77 -2.42 -13.29
N ASP A 135 -13.40 -3.59 -13.07
CA ASP A 135 -14.48 -3.83 -12.11
C ASP A 135 -13.96 -4.12 -10.69
N SER A 136 -12.66 -4.35 -10.54
CA SER A 136 -11.98 -4.60 -9.27
C SER A 136 -10.63 -3.88 -9.26
N ALA A 137 -10.70 -2.55 -9.21
CA ALA A 137 -9.54 -1.68 -9.37
C ALA A 137 -8.64 -1.62 -8.13
N ALA A 138 -9.10 -2.08 -6.98
CA ALA A 138 -8.34 -2.06 -5.74
C ALA A 138 -7.32 -3.19 -5.68
N PHE A 139 -6.10 -2.86 -5.25
CA PHE A 139 -5.07 -3.82 -4.88
C PHE A 139 -5.15 -4.05 -3.39
N VAL A 140 -5.42 -5.30 -2.96
CA VAL A 140 -5.71 -5.63 -1.56
C VAL A 140 -4.89 -6.82 -1.10
N TYR A 141 -4.23 -6.68 0.03
CA TYR A 141 -3.46 -7.75 0.66
C TYR A 141 -3.45 -7.63 2.18
N ASP A 142 -3.19 -8.76 2.85
CA ASP A 142 -2.99 -8.87 4.28
C ASP A 142 -1.58 -9.31 4.59
N VAL A 143 -1.04 -8.79 5.70
CA VAL A 143 0.20 -9.27 6.30
C VAL A 143 0.03 -9.36 7.82
N ARG A 144 0.54 -10.44 8.41
CA ARG A 144 0.61 -10.63 9.86
C ARG A 144 2.05 -10.87 10.27
N TYR A 145 2.53 -10.07 11.20
CA TYR A 145 3.92 -10.06 11.60
C TYR A 145 4.09 -9.58 13.04
N ALA A 146 5.28 -9.81 13.60
CA ALA A 146 5.66 -9.36 14.92
C ALA A 146 6.72 -8.27 14.84
N MET A 147 6.55 -7.20 15.65
CA MET A 147 7.47 -6.06 15.73
C MET A 147 7.95 -5.90 17.16
N ASP A 148 9.25 -5.68 17.33
CA ASP A 148 9.85 -5.27 18.60
C ASP A 148 10.04 -3.74 18.63
N GLY A 149 10.27 -3.17 19.82
CA GLY A 149 10.54 -1.75 19.99
C GLY A 149 9.33 -0.80 19.85
N TYR A 150 8.12 -1.34 19.69
CA TYR A 150 6.86 -0.58 19.66
C TYR A 150 6.24 -0.43 21.03
N VAL A 151 6.47 -1.40 21.90
CA VAL A 151 5.94 -1.47 23.27
C VAL A 151 7.10 -1.54 24.24
N ARG A 152 7.08 -0.69 25.25
CA ARG A 152 8.01 -0.74 26.38
C ARG A 152 7.28 -0.94 27.68
N LYS A 153 7.78 -1.81 28.54
CA LYS A 153 7.27 -1.99 29.90
C LYS A 153 8.00 -1.07 30.84
N ALA A 154 7.26 -0.27 31.60
CA ALA A 154 7.76 0.69 32.59
C ALA A 154 7.08 0.41 33.93
N GLY A 155 7.66 -0.48 34.75
CA GLY A 155 7.03 -0.97 36.00
C GLY A 155 5.70 -1.67 35.69
N PRO A 156 4.56 -1.21 36.29
CA PRO A 156 3.25 -1.79 36.03
C PRO A 156 2.61 -1.28 34.73
N HIS A 157 3.25 -0.38 33.97
CA HIS A 157 2.70 0.26 32.79
C HIS A 157 3.32 -0.24 31.50
N TYR A 158 2.53 -0.19 30.43
CA TYR A 158 3.01 -0.30 29.06
C TYR A 158 3.00 1.06 28.36
N VAL A 159 4.03 1.34 27.58
CA VAL A 159 4.12 2.53 26.74
C VAL A 159 4.17 2.09 25.29
N LEU A 160 3.11 2.36 24.54
CA LEU A 160 2.99 2.09 23.14
C LEU A 160 3.39 3.31 22.31
N SER A 161 4.31 3.13 21.35
CA SER A 161 4.67 4.14 20.36
C SER A 161 3.65 4.13 19.20
N ALA A 162 2.43 4.59 19.45
CA ALA A 162 1.30 4.50 18.52
C ALA A 162 1.58 5.16 17.16
N GLY A 163 2.37 6.23 17.12
CA GLY A 163 2.76 6.90 15.87
C GLY A 163 3.56 6.02 14.91
N LYS A 164 4.29 5.03 15.39
CA LYS A 164 5.01 4.06 14.54
C LYS A 164 4.07 3.18 13.72
N LEU A 165 2.82 2.98 14.18
CA LEU A 165 1.81 2.21 13.45
C LEU A 165 1.35 2.88 12.16
N LEU A 166 1.56 4.19 12.00
CA LEU A 166 1.30 4.90 10.75
C LEU A 166 2.32 4.58 9.65
N GLY A 167 3.36 3.81 9.97
CA GLY A 167 4.47 3.52 9.06
C GLY A 167 5.52 4.64 9.02
N ALA A 168 6.55 4.44 8.19
CA ALA A 168 7.62 5.40 8.01
C ALA A 168 7.09 6.70 7.40
N GLN A 169 7.31 7.81 8.07
CA GLN A 169 6.88 9.14 7.63
C GLN A 169 8.03 9.89 6.98
N THR A 170 7.74 10.68 5.96
CA THR A 170 8.72 11.57 5.36
C THR A 170 9.02 12.70 6.34
N LEU A 171 10.24 12.74 6.85
CA LEU A 171 10.72 13.82 7.69
C LEU A 171 11.35 14.91 6.82
N VAL A 172 10.84 16.13 6.92
CA VAL A 172 11.43 17.31 6.29
C VAL A 172 12.38 17.96 7.29
N GLU A 173 13.67 17.83 7.08
CA GLU A 173 14.69 18.31 8.03
C GLU A 173 15.32 19.65 7.61
N GLY A 174 15.72 20.43 8.60
CA GLY A 174 16.65 21.58 8.55
C GLY A 174 16.62 22.40 7.27
N LYS A 175 17.50 22.09 6.33
CA LYS A 175 17.65 22.80 5.05
C LYS A 175 16.46 22.63 4.10
N GLU A 176 15.81 21.49 4.14
CA GLU A 176 14.64 21.20 3.29
C GLU A 176 13.41 22.03 3.68
N ARG A 177 13.29 22.43 4.95
CA ARG A 177 12.23 23.35 5.40
C ARG A 177 12.40 24.77 4.83
N LYS A 178 13.61 25.13 4.41
CA LYS A 178 13.95 26.45 3.82
C LYS A 178 14.05 26.42 2.31
N ARG A 179 13.52 25.38 1.65
CA ARG A 179 13.55 25.27 0.19
C ARG A 179 12.82 26.43 -0.47
N SER A 180 13.33 26.85 -1.62
CA SER A 180 12.66 27.83 -2.50
C SER A 180 11.79 27.16 -3.58
N ALA A 181 11.93 25.85 -3.77
CA ALA A 181 11.16 25.12 -4.75
C ALA A 181 9.89 24.51 -4.13
N ASP A 182 8.81 24.53 -4.88
CA ASP A 182 7.54 23.93 -4.50
C ASP A 182 7.64 22.39 -4.46
N ILE A 183 6.75 21.75 -3.68
CA ILE A 183 6.59 20.30 -3.71
C ILE A 183 5.65 19.95 -4.85
N TYR A 184 6.17 19.21 -5.82
CA TYR A 184 5.33 18.64 -6.87
C TYR A 184 4.70 17.32 -6.41
N MET A 185 3.39 17.21 -6.54
CA MET A 185 2.64 15.97 -6.35
C MET A 185 1.91 15.64 -7.65
N SER A 186 2.17 14.46 -8.19
CA SER A 186 1.62 14.03 -9.49
C SER A 186 0.10 13.83 -9.49
N ALA A 187 -0.47 13.53 -8.34
CA ALA A 187 -1.92 13.37 -8.16
C ALA A 187 -2.33 13.68 -6.72
N PRO A 188 -3.55 14.21 -6.51
CA PRO A 188 -4.15 14.29 -5.18
C PRO A 188 -4.35 12.87 -4.65
N ARG A 189 -4.25 12.69 -3.33
CA ARG A 189 -4.30 11.37 -2.69
C ARG A 189 -4.89 11.42 -1.29
N THR A 190 -5.48 10.31 -0.87
CA THR A 190 -6.02 10.12 0.48
C THR A 190 -5.29 8.95 1.14
N PHE A 191 -4.79 9.18 2.35
CA PHE A 191 -4.31 8.15 3.25
C PHE A 191 -5.25 8.03 4.43
N GLN A 192 -5.65 6.81 4.76
CA GLN A 192 -6.51 6.53 5.90
C GLN A 192 -5.94 5.38 6.71
N TRP A 193 -5.88 5.55 8.02
CA TRP A 193 -5.50 4.49 8.95
C TRP A 193 -6.65 4.22 9.92
N ASN A 194 -7.00 2.95 10.05
CA ASN A 194 -7.95 2.44 11.03
C ASN A 194 -7.18 1.49 11.96
N ILE A 195 -6.86 1.95 13.16
CA ILE A 195 -5.95 1.24 14.06
C ILE A 195 -6.71 0.84 15.32
N THR A 196 -6.71 -0.47 15.59
CA THR A 196 -7.23 -1.05 16.83
C THR A 196 -6.08 -1.71 17.57
N VAL A 197 -5.90 -1.35 18.85
CA VAL A 197 -4.92 -1.97 19.72
C VAL A 197 -5.64 -2.72 20.83
N ASN A 198 -5.44 -4.02 20.88
CA ASN A 198 -5.96 -4.87 21.95
C ASN A 198 -4.99 -4.83 23.14
N LEU A 199 -5.50 -4.34 24.26
CA LEU A 199 -4.72 -4.24 25.48
C LEU A 199 -4.68 -5.59 26.21
N PRO A 200 -3.59 -5.92 26.93
CA PRO A 200 -3.55 -7.09 27.78
C PRO A 200 -4.64 -7.04 28.88
N ALA A 201 -5.09 -8.20 29.31
CA ALA A 201 -6.10 -8.29 30.36
C ALA A 201 -5.68 -7.54 31.64
N GLY A 202 -6.60 -6.72 32.18
CA GLY A 202 -6.36 -5.90 33.38
C GLY A 202 -5.65 -4.56 33.12
N TYR A 203 -5.44 -4.18 31.84
CA TYR A 203 -4.90 -2.88 31.45
C TYR A 203 -5.96 -2.01 30.80
N GLU A 204 -5.87 -0.72 31.03
CA GLU A 204 -6.71 0.31 30.43
C GLU A 204 -5.83 1.38 29.77
N ALA A 205 -6.36 2.01 28.73
CA ALA A 205 -5.67 3.13 28.10
C ALA A 205 -5.74 4.38 28.99
N ALA A 206 -4.60 5.04 29.22
CA ALA A 206 -4.58 6.28 29.98
C ALA A 206 -5.25 7.40 29.17
N ALA A 207 -6.27 8.04 29.76
CA ALA A 207 -7.05 9.10 29.09
C ALA A 207 -6.17 10.22 28.50
N GLU A 208 -5.16 10.69 29.25
CA GLU A 208 -4.21 11.70 28.80
C GLU A 208 -3.43 11.25 27.56
N GLY A 209 -3.07 9.95 27.49
CA GLY A 209 -2.38 9.37 26.33
C GLY A 209 -3.27 9.34 25.09
N VAL A 210 -4.54 8.97 25.27
CA VAL A 210 -5.54 8.94 24.19
C VAL A 210 -5.84 10.36 23.68
N GLU A 211 -5.99 11.32 24.58
CA GLU A 211 -6.27 12.72 24.23
C GLU A 211 -5.17 13.33 23.36
N LYS A 212 -3.90 13.03 23.66
CA LYS A 212 -2.75 13.51 22.87
C LYS A 212 -2.71 12.98 21.42
N LEU A 213 -3.43 11.91 21.12
CA LEU A 213 -3.55 11.37 19.75
C LEU A 213 -4.63 12.11 18.94
N ASN A 214 -5.46 12.95 19.56
CA ASN A 214 -6.46 13.75 18.86
C ASN A 214 -5.80 15.00 18.27
N VAL A 215 -5.61 14.97 16.95
CA VAL A 215 -4.91 16.04 16.21
C VAL A 215 -5.74 16.46 15.01
N LYS A 216 -5.86 17.76 14.78
CA LYS A 216 -6.40 18.32 13.54
C LYS A 216 -5.47 19.41 13.03
N VAL A 217 -4.93 19.21 11.81
CA VAL A 217 -4.17 20.21 11.06
C VAL A 217 -4.77 20.29 9.68
N GLU A 218 -5.11 21.49 9.24
CA GLU A 218 -5.74 21.73 7.92
C GLU A 218 -5.19 23.04 7.34
N ASN A 219 -4.90 23.02 6.04
CA ASN A 219 -4.49 24.17 5.26
C ASN A 219 -4.93 24.01 3.79
N GLU A 220 -4.59 24.95 2.94
CA GLU A 220 -4.94 24.92 1.51
C GLU A 220 -4.38 23.74 0.72
N CYS A 221 -3.32 23.08 1.22
CA CYS A 221 -2.68 21.93 0.58
C CYS A 221 -3.29 20.60 1.01
N GLY A 222 -4.01 20.55 2.14
CA GLY A 222 -4.63 19.32 2.64
C GLY A 222 -4.95 19.35 4.13
N ALA A 223 -5.38 18.21 4.64
CA ALA A 223 -5.73 18.01 6.03
C ALA A 223 -5.08 16.74 6.61
N PHE A 224 -4.69 16.80 7.87
CA PHE A 224 -4.38 15.65 8.71
C PHE A 224 -5.30 15.66 9.93
N ILE A 225 -6.07 14.60 10.09
CA ILE A 225 -7.03 14.47 11.19
C ILE A 225 -6.81 13.11 11.84
N ALA A 226 -6.49 13.11 13.14
CA ALA A 226 -6.43 11.91 13.95
C ALA A 226 -7.47 11.99 15.08
N LYS A 227 -8.16 10.87 15.33
CA LYS A 227 -9.10 10.72 16.43
C LYS A 227 -8.83 9.40 17.13
N ALA A 228 -8.69 9.43 18.45
CA ALA A 228 -8.50 8.26 19.26
C ALA A 228 -9.59 8.18 20.33
N VAL A 229 -10.01 6.96 20.62
CA VAL A 229 -10.95 6.60 21.69
C VAL A 229 -10.40 5.42 22.46
N ALA A 230 -10.72 5.32 23.74
CA ALA A 230 -10.40 4.18 24.61
C ALA A 230 -11.57 3.21 24.67
#